data_e5673905494683961d08c9a465d16870
#
_entry.id   e5673905494683961d08c9a465d16870
#
_cell.length_a   1.000
_cell.length_b   1.000
_cell.length_c   1.000
_cell.angle_alpha   90.00
_cell.angle_beta   90.00
_cell.angle_gamma   90.00
#
_symmetry.space_group_name_H-M   'P 1'
#
loop_
_entity.id
_entity.type
_entity.pdbx_description
1 polymer ?
#
loop_
_entity_poly.entity_id
_entity_poly.type
_entity_poly.pdbx_seq_one_letter_code
_entity_poly.pdbx_strand_id
1 'polypeptide(L)'
;MDYQTVLQEKKHQSQLFKADRFVKISEREDRCDIPISAWTPMLENAMLQTWKGIILNKSVTEIGLYPMLMYELQPKTIIELGAFNGGSAVWLADHLELFDIPGTVYSMDIDLSLLDKKAEKDSRVNFLAGDSYKIAEAFPREMLSKLPHPWLIIEDSHVNLVGILDYFHQNGLQSDDYLVVEDTSQSMWNYWREHWDDASEVEQGMRKLPDLKNWLKDHENEYLVDTHYQDMYGYNGSKNWNSILKKV
;
A
#
# COMPACT_ATOMS: atom_id res chain seq x y z
N MET A 1 24.50 14.68 -14.29
CA MET A 1 24.39 13.21 -14.06
C MET A 1 22.89 12.93 -14.04
N ASP A 2 22.40 12.06 -14.91
CA ASP A 2 21.00 11.66 -14.88
C ASP A 2 20.81 10.42 -13.99
N TYR A 3 19.55 10.12 -13.66
CA TYR A 3 19.21 9.02 -12.76
C TYR A 3 19.64 7.63 -13.29
N GLN A 4 19.58 7.41 -14.61
CA GLN A 4 20.00 6.15 -15.22
C GLN A 4 21.50 5.91 -15.05
N THR A 5 22.31 6.96 -15.19
CA THR A 5 23.74 6.92 -14.91
C THR A 5 24.01 6.53 -13.45
N VAL A 6 23.28 7.14 -12.49
CA VAL A 6 23.40 6.80 -11.07
C VAL A 6 23.05 5.34 -10.81
N LEU A 7 21.96 4.83 -11.40
CA LEU A 7 21.57 3.42 -11.27
C LEU A 7 22.67 2.48 -11.77
N GLN A 8 23.26 2.77 -12.92
CA GLN A 8 24.36 1.95 -13.47
C GLN A 8 25.59 1.96 -12.57
N GLU A 9 25.98 3.13 -12.06
CA GLU A 9 27.14 3.26 -11.16
C GLU A 9 26.92 2.56 -9.82
N LYS A 10 25.71 2.59 -9.28
CA LYS A 10 25.35 1.99 -7.99
C LYS A 10 25.04 0.51 -8.07
N LYS A 11 24.81 -0.05 -9.25
CA LYS A 11 24.43 -1.45 -9.47
C LYS A 11 25.34 -2.46 -8.75
N HIS A 12 26.62 -2.16 -8.60
CA HIS A 12 27.59 -3.03 -7.91
C HIS A 12 27.77 -2.71 -6.43
N GLN A 13 27.23 -1.59 -5.95
CA GLN A 13 27.42 -1.12 -4.57
C GLN A 13 26.22 -1.40 -3.68
N SER A 14 25.00 -1.34 -4.23
CA SER A 14 23.78 -1.56 -3.47
C SER A 14 23.40 -3.04 -3.41
N GLN A 15 23.00 -3.51 -2.22
CA GLN A 15 22.41 -4.85 -2.04
C GLN A 15 21.11 -5.01 -2.85
N LEU A 16 20.39 -3.91 -3.06
CA LEU A 16 19.14 -3.85 -3.82
C LEU A 16 19.29 -4.42 -5.25
N PHE A 17 20.45 -4.28 -5.87
CA PHE A 17 20.72 -4.75 -7.23
C PHE A 17 21.39 -6.14 -7.30
N LYS A 18 21.55 -6.81 -6.16
CA LYS A 18 22.14 -8.16 -6.11
C LYS A 18 21.12 -9.27 -6.31
N ALA A 19 19.84 -8.97 -6.12
CA ALA A 19 18.71 -9.88 -6.34
C ALA A 19 17.91 -9.45 -7.57
N ASP A 20 17.09 -10.37 -8.09
CA ASP A 20 16.11 -10.03 -9.10
C ASP A 20 15.10 -9.04 -8.51
N ARG A 21 14.65 -8.09 -9.34
CA ARG A 21 13.70 -7.07 -8.89
C ARG A 21 12.33 -7.68 -8.53
N PHE A 22 11.88 -8.62 -9.34
CA PHE A 22 10.56 -9.25 -9.18
C PHE A 22 10.76 -10.69 -8.73
N VAL A 23 10.38 -10.98 -7.50
CA VAL A 23 10.60 -12.29 -6.88
C VAL A 23 9.30 -12.87 -6.32
N LYS A 24 9.24 -14.19 -6.23
CA LYS A 24 8.09 -14.88 -5.62
C LYS A 24 8.08 -14.68 -4.11
N ILE A 25 6.89 -14.70 -3.53
CA ILE A 25 6.73 -14.61 -2.07
C ILE A 25 7.42 -15.79 -1.36
N SER A 26 7.46 -16.97 -1.98
CA SER A 26 8.16 -18.15 -1.43
C SER A 26 9.68 -18.00 -1.33
N GLU A 27 10.25 -17.04 -2.06
CA GLU A 27 11.68 -16.71 -2.03
C GLU A 27 12.02 -15.65 -0.97
N ARG A 28 11.01 -15.17 -0.22
CA ARG A 28 11.14 -14.08 0.75
C ARG A 28 11.08 -14.57 2.19
N GLU A 29 11.84 -13.91 3.06
CA GLU A 29 11.83 -14.12 4.50
C GLU A 29 10.92 -13.11 5.21
N ASP A 30 10.39 -13.50 6.39
CA ASP A 30 9.58 -12.62 7.24
C ASP A 30 10.47 -11.94 8.29
N ARG A 31 11.39 -11.09 7.82
CA ARG A 31 12.32 -10.30 8.64
C ARG A 31 12.42 -8.87 8.13
N CYS A 32 12.96 -8.00 8.94
CA CYS A 32 13.24 -6.62 8.58
C CYS A 32 14.65 -6.23 9.04
N ASP A 33 15.36 -5.47 8.21
CA ASP A 33 16.69 -4.95 8.58
C ASP A 33 16.61 -3.76 9.54
N ILE A 34 15.45 -3.07 9.62
CA ILE A 34 15.22 -1.96 10.54
C ILE A 34 14.75 -2.54 11.89
N PRO A 35 15.50 -2.34 12.99
CA PRO A 35 15.12 -2.87 14.30
C PRO A 35 13.87 -2.16 14.85
N ILE A 36 13.06 -2.88 15.63
CA ILE A 36 11.83 -2.33 16.23
C ILE A 36 12.08 -1.04 17.01
N SER A 37 13.22 -0.89 17.67
CA SER A 37 13.58 0.31 18.42
C SER A 37 13.69 1.57 17.53
N ALA A 38 13.96 1.40 16.23
CA ALA A 38 13.92 2.52 15.29
C ALA A 38 12.49 2.81 14.78
N TRP A 39 11.62 1.79 14.79
CA TRP A 39 10.20 1.93 14.42
C TRP A 39 9.36 2.55 15.51
N THR A 40 9.62 2.23 16.79
CA THR A 40 8.79 2.65 17.93
C THR A 40 8.40 4.13 17.89
N PRO A 41 9.33 5.10 17.81
CA PRO A 41 8.94 6.52 17.79
C PRO A 41 8.15 6.91 16.52
N MET A 42 8.34 6.20 15.40
CA MET A 42 7.56 6.44 14.17
C MET A 42 6.13 5.91 14.32
N LEU A 43 5.94 4.77 14.96
CA LEU A 43 4.62 4.18 15.24
C LEU A 43 3.84 5.03 16.24
N GLU A 44 4.47 5.41 17.36
CA GLU A 44 3.84 6.22 18.40
C GLU A 44 3.40 7.60 17.91
N ASN A 45 4.11 8.16 16.93
CA ASN A 45 3.84 9.49 16.39
C ASN A 45 3.12 9.47 15.03
N ALA A 46 2.67 8.31 14.53
CA ALA A 46 2.06 8.19 13.22
C ALA A 46 0.85 9.13 13.04
N MET A 47 0.00 9.22 14.06
CA MET A 47 -1.19 10.09 14.05
C MET A 47 -0.87 11.59 14.15
N LEU A 48 0.38 11.96 14.41
CA LEU A 48 0.82 13.37 14.42
C LEU A 48 1.30 13.83 13.05
N GLN A 49 1.50 12.92 12.11
CA GLN A 49 1.88 13.25 10.75
C GLN A 49 0.68 13.81 9.99
N THR A 50 0.88 14.92 9.30
CA THR A 50 -0.20 15.54 8.53
C THR A 50 0.24 15.88 7.11
N TRP A 51 -0.72 15.82 6.19
CA TRP A 51 -0.63 16.41 4.88
C TRP A 51 -1.66 17.52 4.74
N LYS A 52 -1.22 18.75 4.47
CA LYS A 52 -2.10 19.95 4.46
C LYS A 52 -2.91 20.14 5.75
N GLY A 53 -2.41 19.60 6.88
CA GLY A 53 -3.10 19.62 8.18
C GLY A 53 -4.22 18.59 8.32
N ILE A 54 -4.25 17.56 7.48
CA ILE A 54 -5.09 16.36 7.58
C ILE A 54 -4.19 15.23 8.06
N ILE A 55 -4.64 14.37 8.95
CA ILE A 55 -3.85 13.22 9.42
C ILE A 55 -3.48 12.34 8.23
N LEU A 56 -2.19 12.08 8.02
CA LEU A 56 -1.69 11.28 6.91
C LEU A 56 -1.57 9.79 7.26
N ASN A 57 -1.15 9.50 8.46
CA ASN A 57 -0.92 8.14 9.01
C ASN A 57 -0.10 7.21 8.10
N LYS A 58 0.91 7.74 7.42
CA LYS A 58 1.88 6.96 6.62
C LYS A 58 3.27 7.04 7.25
N SER A 59 4.03 5.95 7.23
CA SER A 59 5.41 5.98 7.73
C SER A 59 6.33 6.83 6.84
N VAL A 60 7.45 7.26 7.38
CA VAL A 60 8.45 8.05 6.63
C VAL A 60 8.98 7.29 5.41
N THR A 61 9.02 5.96 5.47
CA THR A 61 9.43 5.11 4.35
C THR A 61 8.39 5.11 3.24
N GLU A 62 7.11 5.04 3.58
CA GLU A 62 6.00 5.11 2.62
C GLU A 62 5.91 6.48 1.94
N ILE A 63 6.12 7.56 2.68
CA ILE A 63 6.18 8.92 2.12
C ILE A 63 7.25 9.03 1.03
N GLY A 64 8.34 8.27 1.13
CA GLY A 64 9.36 8.21 0.08
C GLY A 64 9.03 7.22 -1.04
N LEU A 65 8.47 6.05 -0.70
CA LEU A 65 8.27 4.95 -1.65
C LEU A 65 7.11 5.19 -2.61
N TYR A 66 5.95 5.63 -2.10
CA TYR A 66 4.76 5.81 -2.94
C TYR A 66 4.95 6.82 -4.07
N PRO A 67 5.55 8.01 -3.85
CA PRO A 67 5.81 8.94 -4.96
C PRO A 67 6.72 8.35 -6.03
N MET A 68 7.73 7.57 -5.64
CA MET A 68 8.61 6.90 -6.60
C MET A 68 7.86 5.83 -7.41
N LEU A 69 7.05 5.00 -6.73
CA LEU A 69 6.20 3.99 -7.38
C LEU A 69 5.17 4.66 -8.31
N MET A 70 4.50 5.70 -7.85
CA MET A 70 3.52 6.43 -8.66
C MET A 70 4.16 7.06 -9.91
N TYR A 71 5.36 7.64 -9.76
CA TYR A 71 6.07 8.24 -10.89
C TYR A 71 6.49 7.19 -11.93
N GLU A 72 6.92 5.99 -11.50
CA GLU A 72 7.28 4.90 -12.40
C GLU A 72 6.03 4.25 -13.04
N LEU A 73 5.01 3.95 -12.23
CA LEU A 73 3.80 3.27 -12.65
C LEU A 73 2.90 4.14 -13.54
N GLN A 74 2.84 5.45 -13.28
CA GLN A 74 1.91 6.38 -13.93
C GLN A 74 0.44 5.92 -13.80
N PRO A 75 -0.08 5.66 -12.57
CA PRO A 75 -1.37 5.04 -12.38
C PRO A 75 -2.50 5.92 -12.93
N LYS A 76 -3.42 5.30 -13.68
CA LYS A 76 -4.64 5.98 -14.15
C LYS A 76 -5.77 5.88 -13.14
N THR A 77 -5.70 4.86 -12.29
CA THR A 77 -6.65 4.65 -11.20
C THR A 77 -5.88 4.26 -9.94
N ILE A 78 -6.16 4.96 -8.84
CA ILE A 78 -5.73 4.57 -7.51
C ILE A 78 -6.97 4.16 -6.72
N ILE A 79 -6.95 2.99 -6.11
CA ILE A 79 -8.00 2.49 -5.22
C ILE A 79 -7.40 2.29 -3.85
N GLU A 80 -7.83 3.07 -2.88
CA GLU A 80 -7.44 2.95 -1.48
C GLU A 80 -8.63 2.38 -0.68
N LEU A 81 -8.35 1.37 0.12
CA LEU A 81 -9.32 0.75 1.04
C LEU A 81 -8.86 1.03 2.47
N GLY A 82 -9.62 1.85 3.19
CA GLY A 82 -9.26 2.44 4.47
C GLY A 82 -8.93 3.93 4.32
N ALA A 83 -9.96 4.78 4.08
CA ALA A 83 -9.79 6.22 3.90
C ALA A 83 -9.48 6.95 5.21
N PHE A 84 -9.99 6.43 6.34
CA PHE A 84 -9.90 7.06 7.66
C PHE A 84 -10.18 8.56 7.60
N ASN A 85 -9.18 9.40 7.84
CA ASN A 85 -9.28 10.86 7.85
C ASN A 85 -9.18 11.49 6.44
N GLY A 86 -8.84 10.70 5.41
CA GLY A 86 -8.72 11.12 4.01
C GLY A 86 -7.38 11.80 3.66
N GLY A 87 -6.43 11.86 4.60
CA GLY A 87 -5.16 12.52 4.37
C GLY A 87 -4.30 11.83 3.33
N SER A 88 -4.26 10.49 3.32
CA SER A 88 -3.55 9.68 2.34
C SER A 88 -4.17 9.84 0.94
N ALA A 89 -5.51 9.82 0.83
CA ALA A 89 -6.19 10.03 -0.44
C ALA A 89 -5.89 11.40 -1.06
N VAL A 90 -5.92 12.47 -0.26
CA VAL A 90 -5.55 13.82 -0.71
C VAL A 90 -4.07 13.89 -1.09
N TRP A 91 -3.20 13.25 -0.33
CA TRP A 91 -1.78 13.16 -0.61
C TRP A 91 -1.49 12.43 -1.93
N LEU A 92 -2.18 11.32 -2.21
CA LEU A 92 -2.09 10.61 -3.48
C LEU A 92 -2.58 11.47 -4.66
N ALA A 93 -3.71 12.19 -4.49
CA ALA A 93 -4.25 13.10 -5.50
C ALA A 93 -3.29 14.27 -5.79
N ASP A 94 -2.64 14.82 -4.76
CA ASP A 94 -1.62 15.86 -4.94
C ASP A 94 -0.40 15.35 -5.72
N HIS A 95 0.01 14.09 -5.53
CA HIS A 95 1.12 13.50 -6.28
C HIS A 95 0.75 13.21 -7.75
N LEU A 96 -0.49 12.78 -8.02
CA LEU A 96 -0.96 12.69 -9.40
C LEU A 96 -0.86 14.05 -10.11
N GLU A 97 -1.32 15.12 -9.46
CA GLU A 97 -1.24 16.47 -10.00
C GLU A 97 0.22 16.94 -10.16
N LEU A 98 1.06 16.75 -9.12
CA LEU A 98 2.47 17.16 -9.12
C LEU A 98 3.29 16.50 -10.25
N PHE A 99 2.92 15.27 -10.60
CA PHE A 99 3.63 14.48 -11.63
C PHE A 99 2.97 14.56 -13.01
N ASP A 100 1.95 15.41 -13.19
CA ASP A 100 1.16 15.52 -14.41
C ASP A 100 0.55 14.17 -14.85
N ILE A 101 0.18 13.31 -13.89
CA ILE A 101 -0.44 12.01 -14.14
C ILE A 101 -1.97 12.19 -14.21
N PRO A 102 -2.63 11.94 -15.36
CA PRO A 102 -4.07 12.08 -15.49
C PRO A 102 -4.80 10.86 -14.89
N GLY A 103 -4.65 10.68 -13.57
CA GLY A 103 -5.24 9.60 -12.79
C GLY A 103 -6.37 10.09 -11.88
N THR A 104 -7.12 9.13 -11.33
CA THR A 104 -8.22 9.36 -10.40
C THR A 104 -8.03 8.54 -9.13
N VAL A 105 -8.30 9.14 -7.97
CA VAL A 105 -8.28 8.46 -6.67
C VAL A 105 -9.70 8.09 -6.25
N TYR A 106 -9.91 6.83 -5.91
CA TYR A 106 -11.07 6.29 -5.22
C TYR A 106 -10.62 5.82 -3.84
N SER A 107 -11.21 6.35 -2.79
CA SER A 107 -10.85 5.99 -1.42
C SER A 107 -12.10 5.56 -0.67
N MET A 108 -12.10 4.35 -0.13
CA MET A 108 -13.26 3.73 0.52
C MET A 108 -13.05 3.62 2.02
N ASP A 109 -14.10 3.90 2.77
CA ASP A 109 -14.16 3.58 4.20
C ASP A 109 -15.56 3.14 4.58
N ILE A 110 -15.65 2.37 5.68
CA ILE A 110 -16.95 1.98 6.25
C ILE A 110 -17.65 3.16 6.90
N ASP A 111 -16.89 4.15 7.40
CA ASP A 111 -17.39 5.33 8.10
C ASP A 111 -16.81 6.64 7.55
N LEU A 112 -17.44 7.22 6.57
CA LEU A 112 -17.04 8.51 6.00
C LEU A 112 -17.21 9.70 6.96
N SER A 113 -17.84 9.54 8.12
CA SER A 113 -17.92 10.61 9.12
C SER A 113 -16.57 10.94 9.77
N LEU A 114 -15.58 10.05 9.61
CA LEU A 114 -14.19 10.25 10.06
C LEU A 114 -13.37 11.20 9.17
N LEU A 115 -13.88 11.50 7.96
CA LEU A 115 -13.15 12.38 7.04
C LEU A 115 -12.95 13.79 7.61
N ASP A 116 -11.73 14.31 7.46
CA ASP A 116 -11.49 15.73 7.67
C ASP A 116 -12.28 16.56 6.65
N LYS A 117 -12.84 17.68 7.08
CA LYS A 117 -13.64 18.59 6.22
C LYS A 117 -12.88 19.14 5.01
N LYS A 118 -11.56 19.15 5.04
CA LYS A 118 -10.72 19.54 3.89
C LYS A 118 -10.62 18.39 2.90
N ALA A 119 -10.47 17.15 3.39
CA ALA A 119 -10.47 15.97 2.54
C ALA A 119 -11.82 15.78 1.85
N GLU A 120 -12.94 15.88 2.60
CA GLU A 120 -14.30 15.77 2.08
C GLU A 120 -14.59 16.72 0.92
N LYS A 121 -13.94 17.90 0.90
CA LYS A 121 -14.10 18.93 -0.14
C LYS A 121 -13.16 18.80 -1.32
N ASP A 122 -12.22 17.88 -1.29
CA ASP A 122 -11.26 17.69 -2.38
C ASP A 122 -11.92 16.92 -3.53
N SER A 123 -12.31 17.64 -4.57
CA SER A 123 -13.01 17.09 -5.74
C SER A 123 -12.17 16.13 -6.60
N ARG A 124 -10.88 15.98 -6.32
CA ARG A 124 -9.97 15.06 -7.04
C ARG A 124 -10.05 13.63 -6.48
N VAL A 125 -10.67 13.48 -5.29
CA VAL A 125 -10.85 12.20 -4.62
C VAL A 125 -12.33 11.80 -4.65
N ASN A 126 -12.60 10.56 -5.03
CA ASN A 126 -13.93 9.97 -4.93
C ASN A 126 -13.99 9.14 -3.63
N PHE A 127 -14.55 9.72 -2.57
CA PHE A 127 -14.79 8.98 -1.34
C PHE A 127 -16.05 8.12 -1.45
N LEU A 128 -15.91 6.84 -1.11
CA LEU A 128 -16.96 5.83 -1.22
C LEU A 128 -17.26 5.23 0.17
N ALA A 129 -18.50 5.28 0.61
CA ALA A 129 -18.92 4.50 1.77
C ALA A 129 -19.03 3.03 1.36
N GLY A 130 -18.32 2.13 2.07
CA GLY A 130 -18.32 0.72 1.73
C GLY A 130 -17.75 -0.17 2.81
N ASP A 131 -18.26 -1.40 2.85
CA ASP A 131 -17.82 -2.46 3.76
C ASP A 131 -16.90 -3.41 3.00
N SER A 132 -15.69 -3.63 3.49
CA SER A 132 -14.70 -4.55 2.91
C SER A 132 -15.21 -6.01 2.81
N TYR A 133 -16.19 -6.40 3.63
CA TYR A 133 -16.88 -7.69 3.48
C TYR A 133 -17.89 -7.71 2.32
N LYS A 134 -18.22 -6.53 1.79
CA LYS A 134 -19.16 -6.34 0.68
C LYS A 134 -18.56 -5.48 -0.43
N ILE A 135 -17.30 -5.70 -0.69
CA ILE A 135 -16.49 -4.87 -1.60
C ILE A 135 -17.16 -4.64 -2.97
N ALA A 136 -17.94 -5.61 -3.45
CA ALA A 136 -18.69 -5.52 -4.70
C ALA A 136 -19.82 -4.46 -4.69
N GLU A 137 -20.28 -4.02 -3.51
CA GLU A 137 -21.26 -2.95 -3.41
C GLU A 137 -20.60 -1.57 -3.64
N ALA A 138 -19.40 -1.36 -3.10
CA ALA A 138 -18.63 -0.13 -3.27
C ALA A 138 -17.95 -0.05 -4.64
N PHE A 139 -17.43 -1.18 -5.14
CA PHE A 139 -16.75 -1.30 -6.43
C PHE A 139 -17.45 -2.32 -7.33
N PRO A 140 -18.64 -2.03 -7.89
CA PRO A 140 -19.33 -2.95 -8.79
C PRO A 140 -18.48 -3.30 -10.01
N ARG A 141 -18.57 -4.54 -10.52
CA ARG A 141 -17.86 -5.01 -11.73
C ARG A 141 -18.02 -4.07 -12.92
N GLU A 142 -19.21 -3.51 -13.08
CA GLU A 142 -19.50 -2.57 -14.16
C GLU A 142 -18.72 -1.25 -14.01
N MET A 143 -18.48 -0.80 -12.77
CA MET A 143 -17.60 0.34 -12.48
C MET A 143 -16.16 -0.02 -12.80
N LEU A 144 -15.65 -1.13 -12.21
CA LEU A 144 -14.26 -1.56 -12.38
C LEU A 144 -13.89 -1.73 -13.85
N SER A 145 -14.76 -2.32 -14.66
CA SER A 145 -14.51 -2.53 -16.09
C SER A 145 -14.32 -1.25 -16.91
N LYS A 146 -14.65 -0.09 -16.36
CA LYS A 146 -14.52 1.23 -16.99
C LYS A 146 -13.32 2.03 -16.50
N LEU A 147 -12.68 1.57 -15.40
CA LEU A 147 -11.54 2.27 -14.82
C LEU A 147 -10.27 2.02 -15.66
N PRO A 148 -9.57 3.08 -16.06
CA PRO A 148 -8.38 2.93 -16.90
C PRO A 148 -7.18 2.38 -16.10
N HIS A 149 -6.33 1.58 -16.75
CA HIS A 149 -5.09 1.04 -16.22
C HIS A 149 -3.87 1.92 -16.60
N PRO A 150 -2.75 1.81 -15.87
CA PRO A 150 -2.50 0.88 -14.75
C PRO A 150 -3.25 1.29 -13.48
N TRP A 151 -3.56 0.29 -12.64
CA TRP A 151 -4.11 0.51 -11.31
C TRP A 151 -3.02 0.44 -10.23
N LEU A 152 -3.19 1.26 -9.20
CA LEU A 152 -2.53 1.10 -7.90
C LEU A 152 -3.60 0.83 -6.86
N ILE A 153 -3.66 -0.40 -6.36
CA ILE A 153 -4.56 -0.75 -5.25
C ILE A 153 -3.78 -0.74 -3.95
N ILE A 154 -4.30 -0.04 -2.95
CA ILE A 154 -3.74 0.07 -1.60
C ILE A 154 -4.76 -0.50 -0.63
N GLU A 155 -4.44 -1.64 -0.02
CA GLU A 155 -5.28 -2.28 0.98
C GLU A 155 -4.78 -1.89 2.38
N ASP A 156 -5.55 -1.07 3.06
CA ASP A 156 -5.27 -0.53 4.40
C ASP A 156 -6.51 -0.63 5.32
N SER A 157 -7.46 -1.53 4.99
CA SER A 157 -8.72 -1.67 5.73
C SER A 157 -8.66 -2.62 6.93
N HIS A 158 -7.59 -3.42 7.03
CA HIS A 158 -7.33 -4.40 8.09
C HIS A 158 -8.34 -5.55 8.22
N VAL A 159 -9.36 -5.64 7.37
CA VAL A 159 -10.40 -6.68 7.45
C VAL A 159 -10.60 -7.36 6.09
N ASN A 160 -10.98 -8.65 6.11
CA ASN A 160 -11.35 -9.43 4.92
C ASN A 160 -10.32 -9.41 3.78
N LEU A 161 -9.03 -9.38 4.10
CA LEU A 161 -7.96 -9.28 3.11
C LEU A 161 -8.14 -10.25 1.94
N VAL A 162 -8.29 -11.54 2.21
CA VAL A 162 -8.40 -12.56 1.15
C VAL A 162 -9.62 -12.30 0.25
N GLY A 163 -10.77 -11.93 0.82
CA GLY A 163 -11.97 -11.61 0.03
C GLY A 163 -11.78 -10.39 -0.88
N ILE A 164 -11.03 -9.39 -0.41
CA ILE A 164 -10.65 -8.20 -1.20
C ILE A 164 -9.72 -8.61 -2.35
N LEU A 165 -8.68 -9.38 -2.07
CA LEU A 165 -7.70 -9.83 -3.06
C LEU A 165 -8.37 -10.66 -4.15
N ASP A 166 -9.20 -11.65 -3.78
CA ASP A 166 -9.97 -12.47 -4.71
C ASP A 166 -10.89 -11.62 -5.58
N TYR A 167 -11.54 -10.62 -4.98
CA TYR A 167 -12.48 -9.77 -5.71
C TYR A 167 -11.78 -8.99 -6.82
N PHE A 168 -10.71 -8.27 -6.50
CA PHE A 168 -9.98 -7.47 -7.49
C PHE A 168 -9.22 -8.34 -8.49
N HIS A 169 -8.67 -9.47 -8.05
CA HIS A 169 -8.04 -10.44 -8.95
C HIS A 169 -9.02 -10.92 -10.03
N GLN A 170 -10.25 -11.25 -9.64
CA GLN A 170 -11.26 -11.79 -10.57
C GLN A 170 -11.96 -10.70 -11.40
N ASN A 171 -11.92 -9.43 -11.00
CA ASN A 171 -12.78 -8.39 -11.53
C ASN A 171 -12.06 -7.15 -12.08
N GLY A 172 -10.75 -7.19 -12.22
CA GLY A 172 -10.13 -6.01 -12.83
C GLY A 172 -8.63 -6.00 -12.95
N LEU A 173 -7.88 -6.51 -11.96
CA LEU A 173 -6.42 -6.49 -11.98
C LEU A 173 -5.85 -7.13 -13.25
N GLN A 174 -4.96 -6.40 -13.91
CA GLN A 174 -4.29 -6.78 -15.15
C GLN A 174 -2.77 -6.76 -14.99
N SER A 175 -2.05 -7.33 -15.94
CA SER A 175 -0.59 -7.24 -16.00
C SER A 175 -0.16 -5.76 -15.94
N ASP A 176 0.91 -5.50 -15.21
CA ASP A 176 1.47 -4.20 -14.88
C ASP A 176 0.74 -3.37 -13.81
N ASP A 177 -0.42 -3.81 -13.31
CA ASP A 177 -1.03 -3.20 -12.12
C ASP A 177 -0.21 -3.51 -10.85
N TYR A 178 -0.36 -2.64 -9.85
CA TYR A 178 0.23 -2.85 -8.54
C TYR A 178 -0.83 -3.01 -7.46
N LEU A 179 -0.51 -3.90 -6.53
CA LEU A 179 -1.25 -4.14 -5.31
C LEU A 179 -0.31 -3.97 -4.13
N VAL A 180 -0.62 -3.06 -3.23
CA VAL A 180 0.11 -2.87 -1.97
C VAL A 180 -0.83 -3.25 -0.83
N VAL A 181 -0.40 -4.20 0.00
CA VAL A 181 -1.09 -4.54 1.25
C VAL A 181 -0.31 -3.90 2.39
N GLU A 182 -0.90 -2.89 3.02
CA GLU A 182 -0.25 -2.17 4.11
C GLU A 182 -0.29 -2.94 5.42
N ASP A 183 0.63 -2.57 6.31
CA ASP A 183 0.68 -3.03 7.70
C ASP A 183 0.83 -4.56 7.85
N THR A 184 1.62 -5.17 6.99
CA THR A 184 1.95 -6.60 7.07
C THR A 184 3.12 -6.90 8.01
N SER A 185 3.75 -5.90 8.62
CA SER A 185 4.91 -6.06 9.52
C SER A 185 4.56 -6.78 10.80
N GLN A 186 5.08 -8.00 10.97
CA GLN A 186 4.88 -8.80 12.19
C GLN A 186 5.53 -8.15 13.42
N SER A 187 6.66 -7.45 13.27
CA SER A 187 7.31 -6.78 14.40
C SER A 187 6.50 -5.56 14.88
N MET A 188 5.84 -4.84 13.98
CA MET A 188 4.94 -3.76 14.32
C MET A 188 3.72 -4.28 15.12
N TRP A 189 3.06 -5.32 14.63
CA TRP A 189 1.90 -5.89 15.32
C TRP A 189 2.26 -6.55 16.66
N ASN A 190 3.46 -7.14 16.79
CA ASN A 190 3.98 -7.61 18.07
C ASN A 190 4.18 -6.46 19.06
N TYR A 191 4.64 -5.29 18.60
CA TYR A 191 4.72 -4.09 19.42
C TYR A 191 3.32 -3.62 19.86
N TRP A 192 2.38 -3.48 18.92
CA TRP A 192 1.01 -3.03 19.21
C TRP A 192 0.25 -3.99 20.13
N ARG A 193 0.49 -5.28 20.05
CA ARG A 193 -0.13 -6.25 20.97
C ARG A 193 0.15 -5.94 22.45
N GLU A 194 1.25 -5.29 22.74
CA GLU A 194 1.64 -4.91 24.11
C GLU A 194 1.23 -3.46 24.46
N HIS A 195 0.89 -2.62 23.48
CA HIS A 195 0.72 -1.19 23.66
C HIS A 195 -0.59 -0.62 23.12
N TRP A 196 -1.44 -1.43 22.49
CA TRP A 196 -2.70 -1.01 21.88
C TRP A 196 -3.88 -1.73 22.54
N ASP A 197 -4.93 -0.96 22.88
CA ASP A 197 -6.06 -1.49 23.64
C ASP A 197 -7.07 -2.28 22.79
N ASP A 198 -7.07 -2.11 21.45
CA ASP A 198 -7.94 -2.87 20.56
C ASP A 198 -7.31 -4.21 20.14
N ALA A 199 -7.58 -5.22 20.99
CA ALA A 199 -7.09 -6.58 20.73
C ALA A 199 -7.62 -7.19 19.42
N SER A 200 -8.80 -6.79 18.96
CA SER A 200 -9.40 -7.29 17.72
C SER A 200 -8.66 -6.76 16.48
N GLU A 201 -8.33 -5.47 16.49
CA GLU A 201 -7.55 -4.84 15.42
C GLU A 201 -6.15 -5.44 15.34
N VAL A 202 -5.50 -5.62 16.50
CA VAL A 202 -4.17 -6.27 16.57
C VAL A 202 -4.21 -7.69 16.03
N GLU A 203 -5.22 -8.50 16.38
CA GLU A 203 -5.35 -9.87 15.88
C GLU A 203 -5.52 -9.89 14.35
N GLN A 204 -6.34 -9.01 13.81
CA GLN A 204 -6.56 -8.88 12.36
C GLN A 204 -5.26 -8.46 11.65
N GLY A 205 -4.56 -7.48 12.19
CA GLY A 205 -3.29 -7.02 11.64
C GLY A 205 -2.20 -8.09 11.67
N MET A 206 -2.09 -8.86 12.75
CA MET A 206 -1.15 -9.99 12.83
C MET A 206 -1.43 -11.08 11.78
N ARG A 207 -2.65 -11.20 11.29
CA ARG A 207 -3.03 -12.16 10.26
C ARG A 207 -2.72 -11.70 8.84
N LYS A 208 -2.54 -10.40 8.60
CA LYS A 208 -2.38 -9.85 7.23
C LYS A 208 -1.25 -10.54 6.45
N LEU A 209 -0.04 -10.63 7.00
CA LEU A 209 1.06 -11.30 6.30
C LEU A 209 0.84 -12.81 6.09
N PRO A 210 0.43 -13.60 7.10
CA PRO A 210 0.05 -15.00 6.89
C PRO A 210 -1.04 -15.22 5.85
N ASP A 211 -2.11 -14.41 5.87
CA ASP A 211 -3.23 -14.51 4.95
C ASP A 211 -2.79 -14.13 3.52
N LEU A 212 -2.00 -13.05 3.36
CA LEU A 212 -1.40 -12.65 2.09
C LEU A 212 -0.51 -13.77 1.52
N LYS A 213 0.37 -14.35 2.33
CA LYS A 213 1.26 -15.44 1.90
C LYS A 213 0.48 -16.69 1.48
N ASN A 214 -0.59 -16.99 2.18
CA ASN A 214 -1.44 -18.14 1.81
C ASN A 214 -2.15 -17.87 0.47
N TRP A 215 -2.69 -16.69 0.27
CA TRP A 215 -3.32 -16.32 -1.00
C TRP A 215 -2.31 -16.34 -2.16
N LEU A 216 -1.11 -15.79 -1.95
CA LEU A 216 -0.05 -15.74 -2.96
C LEU A 216 0.50 -17.12 -3.33
N LYS A 217 0.38 -18.17 -2.50
CA LYS A 217 0.78 -19.53 -2.90
C LYS A 217 0.05 -20.02 -4.15
N ASP A 218 -1.22 -19.67 -4.27
CA ASP A 218 -2.06 -20.05 -5.41
C ASP A 218 -1.86 -19.08 -6.60
N HIS A 219 -1.29 -17.90 -6.37
CA HIS A 219 -1.09 -16.82 -7.35
C HIS A 219 0.37 -16.44 -7.57
N GLU A 220 1.32 -17.28 -7.16
CA GLU A 220 2.75 -16.97 -7.11
C GLU A 220 3.38 -16.66 -8.48
N ASN A 221 2.75 -17.13 -9.57
CA ASN A 221 3.21 -16.83 -10.93
C ASN A 221 2.52 -15.60 -11.55
N GLU A 222 1.58 -14.99 -10.83
CA GLU A 222 0.80 -13.85 -11.29
C GLU A 222 1.14 -12.56 -10.53
N TYR A 223 1.66 -12.68 -9.30
CA TYR A 223 2.01 -11.55 -8.45
C TYR A 223 3.42 -11.73 -7.89
N LEU A 224 4.29 -10.80 -8.21
CA LEU A 224 5.68 -10.81 -7.76
C LEU A 224 5.94 -9.63 -6.82
N VAL A 225 6.72 -9.87 -5.77
CA VAL A 225 7.20 -8.81 -4.88
C VAL A 225 8.21 -7.96 -5.64
N ASP A 226 7.97 -6.65 -5.71
CA ASP A 226 8.93 -5.69 -6.27
C ASP A 226 9.97 -5.30 -5.22
N THR A 227 11.12 -5.98 -5.23
CA THR A 227 12.19 -5.78 -4.26
C THR A 227 12.80 -4.37 -4.34
N HIS A 228 12.66 -3.66 -5.47
CA HIS A 228 13.16 -2.30 -5.60
C HIS A 228 12.48 -1.35 -4.60
N TYR A 229 11.16 -1.45 -4.47
CA TYR A 229 10.41 -0.68 -3.48
C TYR A 229 10.37 -1.37 -2.12
N GLN A 230 10.25 -2.70 -2.10
CA GLN A 230 10.15 -3.45 -0.87
C GLN A 230 11.41 -3.32 0.01
N ASP A 231 12.59 -3.28 -0.59
CA ASP A 231 13.88 -3.32 0.10
C ASP A 231 14.68 -2.01 -0.06
N MET A 232 14.07 -0.92 -0.49
CA MET A 232 14.72 0.38 -0.72
C MET A 232 15.49 0.88 0.51
N TYR A 233 14.95 0.67 1.69
CA TYR A 233 15.52 1.10 2.97
C TYR A 233 16.10 -0.06 3.80
N GLY A 234 16.46 -1.14 3.16
CA GLY A 234 16.85 -2.42 3.77
C GLY A 234 15.75 -3.47 3.57
N TYR A 235 16.08 -4.73 3.84
CA TYR A 235 15.16 -5.84 3.64
C TYR A 235 13.85 -5.62 4.41
N ASN A 236 12.71 -5.57 3.70
CA ASN A 236 11.42 -5.20 4.25
C ASN A 236 11.46 -3.89 5.06
N GLY A 237 12.16 -2.88 4.55
CA GLY A 237 12.43 -1.62 5.25
C GLY A 237 11.22 -0.67 5.33
N SER A 238 10.01 -1.21 5.51
CA SER A 238 8.76 -0.47 5.69
C SER A 238 7.81 -1.21 6.64
N LYS A 239 6.63 -0.66 6.92
CA LYS A 239 5.54 -1.38 7.62
C LYS A 239 4.97 -2.52 6.76
N ASN A 240 5.22 -2.51 5.48
CA ASN A 240 4.61 -3.34 4.45
C ASN A 240 5.58 -4.45 4.02
N TRP A 241 5.63 -5.56 4.78
CA TRP A 241 6.56 -6.65 4.51
C TRP A 241 6.06 -7.56 3.39
N ASN A 242 6.90 -7.75 2.37
CA ASN A 242 6.63 -8.67 1.25
C ASN A 242 5.29 -8.40 0.54
N SER A 243 4.83 -7.17 0.52
CA SER A 243 3.47 -6.83 0.13
C SER A 243 3.34 -5.71 -0.91
N ILE A 244 4.45 -5.25 -1.47
CA ILE A 244 4.45 -4.37 -2.65
C ILE A 244 4.54 -5.29 -3.87
N LEU A 245 3.39 -5.53 -4.50
CA LEU A 245 3.21 -6.57 -5.49
C LEU A 245 2.94 -5.98 -6.87
N LYS A 246 3.64 -6.50 -7.88
CA LYS A 246 3.33 -6.26 -9.28
C LYS A 246 2.60 -7.47 -9.85
N LYS A 247 1.48 -7.23 -10.53
CA LYS A 247 0.83 -8.27 -11.34
C LYS A 247 1.59 -8.42 -12.68
N VAL A 248 1.94 -9.66 -13.03
CA VAL A 248 2.69 -10.01 -14.24
C VAL A 248 1.87 -10.80 -15.23
#